data_f84c2649b00a1c2158f266130c2ebe4b
#
_entry.id   f84c2649b00a1c2158f266130c2ebe4b
#
_cell.length_a   1.000
_cell.length_b   1.000
_cell.length_c   1.000
_cell.angle_alpha   90.00
_cell.angle_beta   90.00
_cell.angle_gamma   90.00
#
_symmetry.space_group_name_H-M   'P 1'
#
loop_
_entity.id
_entity.type
_entity.pdbx_description
1 polymer ?
#
loop_
_entity_poly.entity_id
_entity_poly.type
_entity_poly.pdbx_seq_one_letter_code
_entity_poly.pdbx_strand_id
1 'polypeptide(L)'
;MHEPRILNEEEKQHELIYDLEFLPSGTTLDSKVRGKKCGKEFIYKESTVLELFDVVGYYEMVKCKHYPKCDGLRQDFEVIK
;
A
#
# COMPACT_ATOMS: atom_id res chain seq x y z
N MET A 1 23.16 3.20 -0.48
CA MET A 1 21.71 2.97 -0.78
C MET A 1 21.10 2.22 0.38
N HIS A 2 20.01 2.69 0.90
CA HIS A 2 19.34 2.05 2.04
C HIS A 2 18.26 1.09 1.55
N GLU A 3 18.15 -0.05 2.24
CA GLU A 3 17.10 -1.00 1.93
C GLU A 3 15.75 -0.45 2.42
N PRO A 4 14.67 -0.73 1.69
CA PRO A 4 13.34 -0.34 2.16
C PRO A 4 13.02 -1.00 3.50
N ARG A 5 12.39 -0.24 4.40
CA ARG A 5 11.94 -0.76 5.69
C ARG A 5 10.44 -1.01 5.62
N ILE A 6 10.01 -2.19 5.98
CA ILE A 6 8.58 -2.51 6.05
C ILE A 6 8.03 -1.91 7.34
N LEU A 7 7.01 -1.08 7.23
CA LEU A 7 6.40 -0.44 8.38
C LEU A 7 5.60 -1.45 9.20
N ASN A 8 5.57 -1.25 10.54
CA ASN A 8 4.75 -2.07 11.41
C ASN A 8 3.27 -1.67 11.27
N GLU A 9 2.37 -2.39 11.96
CA GLU A 9 0.93 -2.16 11.82
C GLU A 9 0.51 -0.75 12.16
N GLU A 10 1.04 -0.17 13.22
CA GLU A 10 0.68 1.18 13.64
C GLU A 10 1.13 2.23 12.63
N GLU A 11 2.39 2.18 12.24
CA GLU A 11 2.93 3.09 11.24
C GLU A 11 2.22 2.94 9.90
N LYS A 12 1.96 1.70 9.52
CA LYS A 12 1.29 1.37 8.27
C LYS A 12 -0.10 1.98 8.20
N GLN A 13 -0.86 1.90 9.29
CA GLN A 13 -2.21 2.45 9.30
C GLN A 13 -2.23 3.95 9.03
N HIS A 14 -1.29 4.69 9.60
CA HIS A 14 -1.19 6.13 9.34
C HIS A 14 -1.01 6.42 7.86
N GLU A 15 -0.12 5.71 7.21
CA GLU A 15 0.14 5.92 5.79
C GLU A 15 -1.03 5.49 4.92
N LEU A 16 -1.68 4.38 5.27
CA LEU A 16 -2.83 3.90 4.51
C LEU A 16 -4.01 4.86 4.61
N ILE A 17 -4.23 5.45 5.78
CA ILE A 17 -5.28 6.45 5.95
C ILE A 17 -4.98 7.69 5.09
N TYR A 18 -3.73 8.14 5.10
CA TYR A 18 -3.32 9.27 4.28
C TYR A 18 -3.55 8.99 2.79
N ASP A 19 -3.22 7.79 2.35
CA ASP A 19 -3.33 7.41 0.94
C ASP A 19 -4.77 7.19 0.47
N LEU A 20 -5.75 7.14 1.40
CA LEU A 20 -7.15 6.99 1.01
C LEU A 20 -7.62 8.12 0.10
N GLU A 21 -7.01 9.30 0.20
CA GLU A 21 -7.40 10.43 -0.66
C GLU A 21 -7.10 10.16 -2.14
N PHE A 22 -6.20 9.23 -2.45
CA PHE A 22 -5.84 8.86 -3.81
C PHE A 22 -6.67 7.70 -4.35
N LEU A 23 -7.62 7.20 -3.55
CA LEU A 23 -8.48 6.08 -3.92
C LEU A 23 -9.91 6.58 -4.15
N PRO A 24 -10.76 5.77 -4.81
CA PRO A 24 -12.14 6.19 -5.05
C PRO A 24 -12.87 6.60 -3.77
N SER A 25 -13.74 7.57 -3.89
CA SER A 25 -14.54 8.06 -2.78
C SER A 25 -15.31 6.90 -2.12
N GLY A 26 -15.31 6.87 -0.79
CA GLY A 26 -15.95 5.80 -0.03
C GLY A 26 -15.04 4.64 0.31
N THR A 27 -13.79 4.64 -0.18
CA THR A 27 -12.82 3.61 0.19
C THR A 27 -12.41 3.80 1.64
N THR A 28 -12.34 2.69 2.40
CA THR A 28 -11.90 2.69 3.80
C THR A 28 -10.81 1.65 3.98
N LEU A 29 -10.26 1.60 5.20
CA LEU A 29 -9.25 0.59 5.53
C LEU A 29 -9.79 -0.84 5.41
N ASP A 30 -11.10 -1.00 5.56
CA ASP A 30 -11.74 -2.33 5.48
C ASP A 30 -12.23 -2.68 4.08
N SER A 31 -12.04 -1.80 3.11
CA SER A 31 -12.46 -2.07 1.74
C SER A 31 -11.64 -3.17 1.11
N LYS A 32 -12.30 -4.02 0.31
CA LYS A 32 -11.61 -5.07 -0.44
C LYS A 32 -11.04 -4.48 -1.71
N VAL A 33 -9.80 -4.83 -2.00
CA VAL A 33 -9.11 -4.38 -3.23
C VAL A 33 -8.50 -5.58 -3.92
N ARG A 34 -8.23 -5.41 -5.20
CA ARG A 34 -7.53 -6.40 -6.01
C ARG A 34 -6.26 -5.77 -6.55
N GLY A 35 -5.15 -6.47 -6.40
CA GLY A 35 -3.90 -6.05 -7.03
C GLY A 35 -3.94 -6.45 -8.49
N LYS A 36 -3.94 -5.50 -9.40
CA LYS A 36 -4.03 -5.79 -10.83
C LYS A 36 -2.87 -6.64 -11.35
N LYS A 37 -1.70 -6.49 -10.76
CA LYS A 37 -0.53 -7.26 -11.18
C LYS A 37 -0.58 -8.72 -10.79
N CYS A 38 -1.08 -9.04 -9.59
CA CYS A 38 -1.15 -10.42 -9.13
C CYS A 38 -2.53 -11.03 -9.25
N GLY A 39 -3.57 -10.21 -9.47
CA GLY A 39 -4.94 -10.66 -9.58
C GLY A 39 -5.58 -11.11 -8.29
N LYS A 40 -4.90 -10.95 -7.16
CA LYS A 40 -5.39 -11.41 -5.87
C LYS A 40 -6.12 -10.31 -5.13
N GLU A 41 -7.14 -10.69 -4.37
CA GLU A 41 -7.94 -9.79 -3.55
C GLU A 41 -7.43 -9.79 -2.11
N PHE A 42 -7.51 -8.63 -1.47
CA PHE A 42 -7.14 -8.50 -0.06
C PHE A 42 -7.83 -7.26 0.51
N ILE A 43 -7.82 -7.14 1.84
CA ILE A 43 -8.38 -5.97 2.50
C ILE A 43 -7.31 -4.86 2.46
N TYR A 44 -7.72 -3.64 2.12
CA TYR A 44 -6.78 -2.53 1.91
C TYR A 44 -5.81 -2.36 3.09
N LYS A 45 -6.30 -2.48 4.33
CA LYS A 45 -5.45 -2.32 5.52
C LYS A 45 -4.33 -3.36 5.62
N GLU A 46 -4.42 -4.43 4.84
CA GLU A 46 -3.40 -5.49 4.81
C GLU A 46 -2.27 -5.20 3.81
N SER A 47 -2.36 -4.08 3.09
CA SER A 47 -1.30 -3.68 2.15
C SER A 47 0.04 -3.57 2.86
N THR A 48 1.10 -3.79 2.10
CA THR A 48 2.46 -3.59 2.61
C THR A 48 2.85 -2.14 2.39
N VAL A 49 3.44 -1.50 3.40
CA VAL A 49 3.94 -0.13 3.25
C VAL A 49 5.42 -0.14 3.52
N LEU A 50 6.17 0.44 2.60
CA LEU A 50 7.63 0.54 2.70
C LEU A 50 8.02 1.98 2.98
N GLU A 51 9.05 2.15 3.81
CA GLU A 51 9.71 3.44 3.98
C GLU A 51 11.03 3.39 3.24
N LEU A 52 11.22 4.34 2.34
CA LEU A 52 12.43 4.42 1.53
C LEU A 52 13.16 5.72 1.85
N PHE A 53 14.45 5.72 1.56
CA PHE A 53 15.28 6.89 1.79
C PHE A 53 16.09 7.17 0.52
N ASP A 54 16.07 8.42 0.09
CA ASP A 54 16.89 8.85 -1.04
C ASP A 54 17.48 10.25 -0.76
N VAL A 55 17.96 10.91 -1.79
CA VAL A 55 18.66 12.20 -1.64
C VAL A 55 17.76 13.33 -1.15
N VAL A 56 16.45 13.18 -1.27
CA VAL A 56 15.50 14.21 -0.79
C VAL A 56 14.90 13.86 0.57
N GLY A 57 15.20 12.68 1.12
CA GLY A 57 14.74 12.27 2.43
C GLY A 57 13.93 11.00 2.41
N TYR A 58 13.11 10.81 3.45
CA TYR A 58 12.27 9.63 3.58
C TYR A 58 10.96 9.82 2.84
N TYR A 59 10.47 8.73 2.24
CA TYR A 59 9.12 8.69 1.68
C TYR A 59 8.58 7.30 1.82
N GLU A 60 7.25 7.17 1.78
CA GLU A 60 6.55 5.90 1.93
C GLU A 60 5.94 5.48 0.61
N MET A 61 5.81 4.16 0.43
CA MET A 61 5.24 3.59 -0.78
C MET A 61 4.32 2.44 -0.41
N VAL A 62 3.08 2.50 -0.85
CA VAL A 62 2.11 1.43 -0.59
C VAL A 62 2.26 0.37 -1.68
N LYS A 63 2.49 -0.85 -1.26
CA LYS A 63 2.70 -2.02 -2.11
C LYS A 63 1.61 -3.05 -1.89
N CYS A 64 1.46 -3.95 -2.84
CA CYS A 64 0.55 -5.08 -2.72
C CYS A 64 0.84 -5.87 -1.45
N LYS A 65 -0.23 -6.41 -0.84
CA LYS A 65 -0.10 -7.28 0.34
C LYS A 65 0.91 -8.40 0.14
N HIS A 66 1.05 -8.88 -1.08
CA HIS A 66 1.90 -10.03 -1.41
C HIS A 66 3.34 -9.65 -1.75
N TYR A 67 3.72 -8.40 -1.51
CA TYR A 67 5.11 -7.97 -1.66
C TYR A 67 6.02 -8.85 -0.77
N PRO A 68 7.19 -9.25 -1.23
CA PRO A 68 7.87 -8.87 -2.47
C PRO A 68 7.51 -9.72 -3.69
N LYS A 69 6.70 -10.76 -3.54
CA LYS A 69 6.32 -11.63 -4.66
C LYS A 69 5.53 -10.87 -5.72
N CYS A 70 4.64 -9.98 -5.29
CA CYS A 70 3.92 -9.08 -6.19
C CYS A 70 4.50 -7.68 -6.04
N ASP A 71 4.87 -7.06 -7.14
CA ASP A 71 5.48 -5.74 -7.15
C ASP A 71 4.46 -4.63 -7.43
N GLY A 72 3.19 -4.92 -7.22
CA GLY A 72 2.13 -3.95 -7.46
C GLY A 72 2.19 -2.76 -6.51
N LEU A 73 1.80 -1.60 -7.01
CA LEU A 73 1.73 -0.37 -6.23
C LEU A 73 0.27 -0.02 -5.97
N ARG A 74 0.04 0.95 -5.07
CA ARG A 74 -1.32 1.43 -4.78
C ARG A 74 -2.09 1.78 -6.07
N GLN A 75 -1.41 2.37 -7.04
CA GLN A 75 -2.04 2.75 -8.31
C GLN A 75 -2.52 1.54 -9.11
N ASP A 76 -2.02 0.35 -8.78
CA ASP A 76 -2.44 -0.89 -9.42
C ASP A 76 -3.60 -1.56 -8.67
N PHE A 77 -4.08 -0.95 -7.59
CA PHE A 77 -5.19 -1.50 -6.82
C PHE A 77 -6.52 -1.14 -7.46
N GLU A 78 -7.42 -2.11 -7.48
CA GLU A 78 -8.80 -1.91 -7.92
C GLU A 78 -9.69 -2.15 -6.72
N VAL A 79 -10.50 -1.14 -6.35
CA VAL A 79 -11.43 -1.28 -5.23
C VAL A 79 -12.63 -2.09 -5.69
N ILE A 80 -12.92 -3.16 -4.95
CA ILE A 80 -14.01 -4.08 -5.27
C ILE A 80 -15.25 -3.64 -4.48
N LYS A 81 -16.32 -3.40 -5.20
CA LYS A 81 -17.59 -2.97 -4.59
C LYS A 81 -18.56 -4.12 -4.45
#